data_635e146a334f89b898cc368a8ee3a209
#
_entry.id   635e146a334f89b898cc368a8ee3a209
#
_cell.length_a   1.000
_cell.length_b   1.000
_cell.length_c   1.000
_cell.angle_alpha   90.00
_cell.angle_beta   90.00
_cell.angle_gamma   90.00
#
_symmetry.space_group_name_H-M   'P 1'
#
loop_
_entity.id
_entity.type
_entity.pdbx_description
1 polymer ?
#
loop_
_entity_poly.entity_id
_entity_poly.type
_entity_poly.pdbx_seq_one_letter_code
_entity_poly.pdbx_strand_id
1 'polypeptide(L)'
;MEKHEMMSLEDSGQLRDKMRFFEQELLKNHHIDPNLYVEYNVKRGLRDSAGKGVLTGLTEISDVNGYNLINGRQIPADGRLYYQGINVQDIISGLNGRRFGFEETIYLLIFGKLPDKEELSRFLDMMSDMEAVSYTHL
;
A
#
# COMPACT_ATOMS: atom_id res chain seq x y z
N MET A 1 33.33 -23.30 -8.97
CA MET A 1 33.77 -22.37 -7.92
C MET A 1 33.33 -20.99 -8.38
N GLU A 2 32.01 -20.67 -8.14
CA GLU A 2 31.42 -19.40 -8.52
C GLU A 2 31.96 -18.32 -7.58
N LYS A 3 32.51 -17.26 -8.18
CA LYS A 3 32.88 -16.06 -7.46
C LYS A 3 31.57 -15.41 -6.96
N HIS A 4 31.31 -15.50 -5.67
CA HIS A 4 30.40 -14.59 -5.00
C HIS A 4 30.94 -13.15 -5.15
N GLU A 5 30.36 -12.41 -6.04
CA GLU A 5 30.64 -10.99 -6.21
C GLU A 5 30.02 -10.28 -5.00
N MET A 6 30.87 -9.97 -4.04
CA MET A 6 30.50 -9.19 -2.85
C MET A 6 30.13 -7.80 -3.35
N MET A 7 28.88 -7.39 -3.09
CA MET A 7 28.37 -6.05 -3.43
C MET A 7 29.38 -4.99 -2.98
N SER A 8 29.79 -4.13 -3.89
CA SER A 8 30.76 -3.09 -3.60
C SER A 8 30.18 -2.05 -2.61
N LEU A 9 31.06 -1.33 -1.89
CA LEU A 9 30.63 -0.25 -0.99
C LEU A 9 29.89 0.87 -1.76
N GLU A 10 30.24 1.06 -3.05
CA GLU A 10 29.57 2.00 -3.95
C GLU A 10 28.14 1.55 -4.30
N ASP A 11 27.94 0.27 -4.59
CA ASP A 11 26.61 -0.31 -4.86
C ASP A 11 25.71 -0.19 -3.62
N SER A 12 26.25 -0.40 -2.42
CA SER A 12 25.55 -0.18 -1.15
C SER A 12 25.16 1.28 -0.94
N GLY A 13 25.99 2.22 -1.39
CA GLY A 13 25.70 3.66 -1.34
C GLY A 13 24.57 4.06 -2.26
N GLN A 14 24.61 3.59 -3.50
CA GLN A 14 23.57 3.87 -4.51
C GLN A 14 22.21 3.31 -4.11
N LEU A 15 22.16 2.10 -3.57
CA LEU A 15 20.92 1.50 -3.06
C LEU A 15 20.33 2.33 -1.91
N ARG A 16 21.16 2.79 -0.96
CA ARG A 16 20.70 3.65 0.14
C ARG A 16 20.11 4.96 -0.35
N ASP A 17 20.68 5.57 -1.38
CA ASP A 17 20.17 6.83 -1.92
C ASP A 17 18.84 6.63 -2.65
N LYS A 18 18.69 5.53 -3.39
CA LYS A 18 17.39 5.12 -3.96
C LYS A 18 16.34 4.91 -2.86
N MET A 19 16.69 4.19 -1.80
CA MET A 19 15.79 3.91 -0.66
C MET A 19 15.36 5.20 0.06
N ARG A 20 16.26 6.18 0.25
CA ARG A 20 15.92 7.49 0.86
C ARG A 20 14.84 8.24 0.11
N PHE A 21 14.87 8.20 -1.22
CA PHE A 21 13.81 8.82 -2.02
C PHE A 21 12.44 8.21 -1.71
N PHE A 22 12.36 6.88 -1.69
CA PHE A 22 11.11 6.18 -1.39
C PHE A 22 10.68 6.32 0.08
N GLU A 23 11.61 6.37 1.02
CA GLU A 23 11.33 6.67 2.42
C GLU A 23 10.65 8.03 2.58
N GLN A 24 11.13 9.06 1.89
CA GLN A 24 10.52 10.39 1.91
C GLN A 24 9.10 10.40 1.31
N GLU A 25 8.88 9.68 0.21
CA GLU A 25 7.54 9.54 -0.37
C GLU A 25 6.58 8.75 0.55
N LEU A 26 7.07 7.70 1.19
CA LEU A 26 6.33 6.92 2.16
C LEU A 26 5.86 7.78 3.34
N LEU A 27 6.77 8.57 3.94
CA LEU A 27 6.47 9.41 5.10
C LEU A 27 5.41 10.48 4.81
N LYS A 28 5.22 10.90 3.56
CA LYS A 28 4.16 11.85 3.17
C LYS A 28 2.77 11.25 3.26
N ASN A 29 2.63 9.94 3.07
CA ASN A 29 1.34 9.26 2.92
C ASN A 29 0.93 8.41 4.14
N HIS A 30 1.80 8.24 5.13
CA HIS A 30 1.52 7.37 6.30
C HIS A 30 1.29 8.18 7.59
N HIS A 31 0.43 9.19 7.52
CA HIS A 31 0.05 9.93 8.72
C HIS A 31 -1.47 9.97 8.87
N ILE A 32 -1.98 9.17 9.81
CA ILE A 32 -3.38 9.27 10.22
C ILE A 32 -3.48 10.32 11.33
N ASP A 33 -4.32 11.35 11.13
CA ASP A 33 -4.54 12.37 12.15
C ASP A 33 -5.06 11.71 13.44
N PRO A 34 -4.37 11.87 14.59
CA PRO A 34 -4.81 11.32 15.86
C PRO A 34 -6.22 11.75 16.27
N ASN A 35 -6.68 12.91 15.83
CA ASN A 35 -8.02 13.41 16.13
C ASN A 35 -9.12 12.51 15.53
N LEU A 36 -8.86 11.83 14.42
CA LEU A 36 -9.80 10.88 13.81
C LEU A 36 -10.14 9.72 14.74
N TYR A 37 -9.21 9.28 15.60
CA TYR A 37 -9.50 8.24 16.58
C TYR A 37 -10.53 8.69 17.63
N VAL A 38 -10.55 9.97 17.95
CA VAL A 38 -11.54 10.57 18.86
C VAL A 38 -12.87 10.80 18.12
N GLU A 39 -12.81 11.38 16.93
CA GLU A 39 -13.98 11.70 16.09
C GLU A 39 -14.80 10.45 15.77
N TYR A 40 -14.13 9.39 15.33
CA TYR A 40 -14.77 8.11 14.99
C TYR A 40 -14.94 7.16 16.18
N ASN A 41 -14.61 7.62 17.40
CA ASN A 41 -14.76 6.83 18.63
C ASN A 41 -14.15 5.42 18.50
N VAL A 42 -12.93 5.34 18.00
CA VAL A 42 -12.22 4.08 17.76
C VAL A 42 -11.99 3.33 19.06
N LYS A 43 -12.39 2.07 19.12
CA LYS A 43 -12.32 1.22 20.32
C LYS A 43 -11.22 0.17 20.18
N ARG A 44 -10.70 -0.27 21.32
CA ARG A 44 -9.72 -1.36 21.38
C ARG A 44 -10.34 -2.77 21.34
N GLY A 45 -11.65 -2.88 21.56
CA GLY A 45 -12.38 -4.15 21.52
C GLY A 45 -13.06 -4.38 20.17
N LEU A 46 -13.47 -5.62 19.89
CA LEU A 46 -14.12 -5.99 18.64
C LEU A 46 -15.64 -5.81 18.66
N ARG A 47 -16.25 -5.69 19.85
CA ARG A 47 -17.69 -5.52 20.02
C ARG A 47 -18.01 -4.57 21.16
N ASP A 48 -19.13 -3.87 21.02
CA ASP A 48 -19.71 -3.07 22.11
C ASP A 48 -20.55 -3.97 23.07
N SER A 49 -21.13 -3.33 24.11
CA SER A 49 -21.98 -4.02 25.10
C SER A 49 -23.26 -4.62 24.50
N ALA A 50 -23.68 -4.19 23.32
CA ALA A 50 -24.83 -4.71 22.59
C ALA A 50 -24.44 -5.82 21.58
N GLY A 51 -23.19 -6.23 21.54
CA GLY A 51 -22.68 -7.25 20.63
C GLY A 51 -22.45 -6.76 19.20
N LYS A 52 -22.63 -5.47 18.92
CA LYS A 52 -22.38 -4.85 17.61
C LYS A 52 -20.86 -4.66 17.40
N GLY A 53 -20.39 -4.86 16.16
CA GLY A 53 -19.02 -4.56 15.81
C GLY A 53 -18.66 -3.09 16.05
N VAL A 54 -17.44 -2.84 16.55
CA VAL A 54 -16.94 -1.51 16.84
C VAL A 54 -15.74 -1.18 15.94
N LEU A 55 -15.50 0.11 15.74
CA LEU A 55 -14.34 0.61 15.02
C LEU A 55 -13.09 0.42 15.90
N THR A 56 -12.15 -0.43 15.48
CA THR A 56 -10.95 -0.77 16.25
C THR A 56 -9.66 -0.17 15.71
N GLY A 57 -9.71 0.41 14.51
CA GLY A 57 -8.57 1.06 13.87
C GLY A 57 -9.03 1.91 12.70
N LEU A 58 -8.10 2.70 12.19
CA LEU A 58 -8.26 3.50 10.97
C LEU A 58 -7.21 3.07 9.95
N THR A 59 -7.59 3.05 8.70
CA THR A 59 -6.70 2.84 7.57
C THR A 59 -7.15 3.69 6.39
N GLU A 60 -6.21 4.23 5.67
CA GLU A 60 -6.45 4.93 4.39
C GLU A 60 -6.09 4.04 3.19
N ILE A 61 -5.50 2.86 3.45
CA ILE A 61 -4.96 1.97 2.41
C ILE A 61 -6.07 1.26 1.65
N SER A 62 -7.10 0.77 2.37
CA SER A 62 -8.18 -0.01 1.75
C SER A 62 -9.52 0.20 2.44
N ASP A 63 -10.58 0.10 1.65
CA ASP A 63 -11.95 0.10 2.12
C ASP A 63 -12.75 -1.04 1.49
N VAL A 64 -13.56 -1.71 2.30
CA VAL A 64 -14.49 -2.76 1.84
C VAL A 64 -15.92 -2.31 2.11
N ASN A 65 -16.67 -2.06 1.06
CA ASN A 65 -18.04 -1.61 1.14
C ASN A 65 -19.00 -2.70 0.65
N GLY A 66 -19.92 -3.15 1.50
CA GLY A 66 -20.94 -4.16 1.19
C GLY A 66 -22.37 -3.68 1.49
N TYR A 67 -22.56 -2.40 1.77
CA TYR A 67 -23.87 -1.80 2.03
C TYR A 67 -23.89 -0.32 1.67
N ASN A 68 -25.10 0.19 1.43
CA ASN A 68 -25.37 1.63 1.29
C ASN A 68 -26.10 2.15 2.54
N LEU A 69 -25.76 3.36 2.95
CA LEU A 69 -26.50 4.06 4.00
C LEU A 69 -27.64 4.89 3.37
N ILE A 70 -28.89 4.45 3.55
CA ILE A 70 -30.07 5.16 3.08
C ILE A 70 -30.92 5.54 4.29
N ASN A 71 -31.07 6.84 4.53
CA ASN A 71 -31.82 7.38 5.70
C ASN A 71 -31.33 6.78 7.03
N GLY A 72 -30.02 6.61 7.20
CA GLY A 72 -29.41 6.03 8.40
C GLY A 72 -29.56 4.52 8.56
N ARG A 73 -30.13 3.81 7.56
CA ARG A 73 -30.25 2.35 7.54
C ARG A 73 -29.23 1.75 6.58
N GLN A 74 -28.58 0.68 7.01
CA GLN A 74 -27.69 -0.11 6.16
C GLN A 74 -28.52 -1.02 5.25
N ILE A 75 -28.40 -0.83 3.95
CA ILE A 75 -29.04 -1.67 2.92
C ILE A 75 -27.93 -2.46 2.23
N PRO A 76 -27.98 -3.79 2.19
CA PRO A 76 -27.00 -4.59 1.49
C PRO A 76 -26.78 -4.11 0.04
N ALA A 77 -25.52 -4.09 -0.37
CA ALA A 77 -25.12 -3.76 -1.74
C ALA A 77 -24.03 -4.75 -2.19
N ASP A 78 -23.76 -4.78 -3.49
CA ASP A 78 -22.66 -5.58 -4.00
C ASP A 78 -21.35 -5.17 -3.34
N GLY A 79 -20.55 -6.17 -2.94
CA GLY A 79 -19.26 -5.96 -2.31
C GLY A 79 -18.31 -5.22 -3.25
N ARG A 80 -17.68 -4.16 -2.74
CA ARG A 80 -16.67 -3.37 -3.46
C ARG A 80 -15.42 -3.26 -2.60
N LEU A 81 -14.27 -3.46 -3.21
CA LEU A 81 -12.97 -3.26 -2.59
C LEU A 81 -12.29 -2.06 -3.25
N TYR A 82 -11.78 -1.18 -2.43
CA TYR A 82 -11.02 -0.01 -2.88
C TYR A 82 -9.60 -0.07 -2.30
N TYR A 83 -8.62 0.28 -3.12
CA TYR A 83 -7.25 0.54 -2.71
C TYR A 83 -6.94 2.01 -2.93
N GLN A 84 -6.58 2.74 -1.87
CA GLN A 84 -6.30 4.18 -1.92
C GLN A 84 -7.41 4.96 -2.65
N GLY A 85 -8.67 4.59 -2.38
CA GLY A 85 -9.85 5.20 -2.99
C GLY A 85 -10.17 4.76 -4.43
N ILE A 86 -9.35 3.92 -5.07
CA ILE A 86 -9.58 3.40 -6.42
C ILE A 86 -10.23 2.01 -6.33
N ASN A 87 -11.32 1.79 -7.07
CA ASN A 87 -11.97 0.48 -7.12
C ASN A 87 -11.03 -0.56 -7.74
N VAL A 88 -10.87 -1.70 -7.08
CA VAL A 88 -9.97 -2.79 -7.53
C VAL A 88 -10.33 -3.28 -8.95
N GLN A 89 -11.60 -3.29 -9.32
CA GLN A 89 -12.02 -3.66 -10.67
C GLN A 89 -11.50 -2.67 -11.73
N ASP A 90 -11.45 -1.37 -11.40
CA ASP A 90 -10.90 -0.34 -12.28
C ASP A 90 -9.38 -0.49 -12.39
N ILE A 91 -8.70 -0.80 -11.28
CA ILE A 91 -7.26 -1.11 -11.27
C ILE A 91 -6.99 -2.28 -12.22
N ILE A 92 -7.68 -3.42 -12.05
CA ILE A 92 -7.50 -4.62 -12.88
C ILE A 92 -7.77 -4.30 -14.35
N SER A 93 -8.83 -3.57 -14.65
CA SER A 93 -9.18 -3.20 -16.03
C SER A 93 -8.12 -2.30 -16.66
N GLY A 94 -7.60 -1.34 -15.89
CA GLY A 94 -6.54 -0.42 -16.34
C GLY A 94 -5.18 -1.09 -16.51
N LEU A 95 -4.93 -2.18 -15.79
CA LEU A 95 -3.69 -2.96 -15.85
C LEU A 95 -3.73 -4.07 -16.92
N ASN A 96 -4.87 -4.30 -17.55
CA ASN A 96 -5.05 -5.35 -18.55
C ASN A 96 -4.08 -5.18 -19.74
N GLY A 97 -3.25 -6.20 -19.97
CA GLY A 97 -2.19 -6.17 -20.97
C GLY A 97 -0.91 -5.42 -20.56
N ARG A 98 -0.81 -4.87 -19.36
CA ARG A 98 0.40 -4.25 -18.83
C ARG A 98 1.29 -5.27 -18.14
N ARG A 99 2.61 -5.16 -18.35
CA ARG A 99 3.58 -6.14 -17.83
C ARG A 99 3.77 -6.06 -16.31
N PHE A 100 3.72 -4.87 -15.74
CA PHE A 100 4.09 -4.60 -14.34
C PHE A 100 2.89 -4.21 -13.48
N GLY A 101 1.72 -4.81 -13.73
CA GLY A 101 0.49 -4.48 -12.99
C GLY A 101 0.54 -4.80 -11.50
N PHE A 102 1.31 -5.83 -11.11
CA PHE A 102 1.53 -6.18 -9.71
C PHE A 102 2.36 -5.10 -8.99
N GLU A 103 3.45 -4.68 -9.59
CA GLU A 103 4.36 -3.66 -9.06
C GLU A 103 3.67 -2.28 -9.00
N GLU A 104 2.85 -1.94 -9.99
CA GLU A 104 2.02 -0.72 -9.96
C GLU A 104 1.02 -0.76 -8.79
N THR A 105 0.45 -1.92 -8.48
CA THR A 105 -0.46 -2.10 -7.34
C THR A 105 0.29 -1.99 -6.01
N ILE A 106 1.48 -2.57 -5.90
CA ILE A 106 2.34 -2.40 -4.71
C ILE A 106 2.66 -0.92 -4.51
N TYR A 107 3.04 -0.22 -5.58
CA TYR A 107 3.33 1.20 -5.53
C TYR A 107 2.13 2.01 -5.03
N LEU A 108 0.93 1.73 -5.56
CA LEU A 108 -0.32 2.36 -5.10
C LEU A 108 -0.56 2.16 -3.60
N LEU A 109 -0.42 0.93 -3.11
CA LEU A 109 -0.67 0.61 -1.70
C LEU A 109 0.34 1.28 -0.75
N ILE A 110 1.60 1.43 -1.20
CA ILE A 110 2.67 2.01 -0.40
C ILE A 110 2.64 3.55 -0.47
N PHE A 111 2.47 4.13 -1.65
CA PHE A 111 2.64 5.57 -1.88
C PHE A 111 1.32 6.34 -2.08
N GLY A 112 0.17 5.66 -2.04
CA GLY A 112 -1.15 6.29 -2.11
C GLY A 112 -1.56 6.78 -3.51
N LYS A 113 -0.78 6.49 -4.54
CA LYS A 113 -1.03 6.88 -5.93
C LYS A 113 -0.50 5.86 -6.91
N LEU A 114 -1.10 5.80 -8.11
CA LEU A 114 -0.50 5.03 -9.22
C LEU A 114 0.76 5.74 -9.72
N PRO A 115 1.83 4.99 -10.05
CA PRO A 115 3.07 5.56 -10.55
C PRO A 115 2.91 6.09 -11.98
N ASP A 116 3.60 7.15 -12.31
CA ASP A 116 3.90 7.47 -13.70
C ASP A 116 5.02 6.55 -14.25
N LYS A 117 5.38 6.71 -15.53
CA LYS A 117 6.36 5.83 -16.17
C LYS A 117 7.77 5.93 -15.54
N GLU A 118 8.14 7.12 -15.12
CA GLU A 118 9.45 7.38 -14.54
C GLU A 118 9.51 6.86 -13.10
N GLU A 119 8.46 7.08 -12.33
CA GLU A 119 8.29 6.56 -10.97
C GLU A 119 8.29 5.03 -10.96
N LEU A 120 7.56 4.40 -11.89
CA LEU A 120 7.53 2.94 -12.04
C LEU A 120 8.93 2.40 -12.38
N SER A 121 9.63 3.02 -13.32
CA SER A 121 10.99 2.57 -13.69
C SER A 121 11.95 2.60 -12.50
N ARG A 122 11.95 3.70 -11.75
CA ARG A 122 12.80 3.82 -10.54
C ARG A 122 12.42 2.79 -9.47
N PHE A 123 11.13 2.53 -9.32
CA PHE A 123 10.64 1.55 -8.35
C PHE A 123 11.07 0.12 -8.72
N LEU A 124 10.94 -0.25 -10.00
CA LEU A 124 11.40 -1.55 -10.51
C LEU A 124 12.91 -1.73 -10.37
N ASP A 125 13.69 -0.70 -10.66
CA ASP A 125 15.15 -0.71 -10.48
C ASP A 125 15.51 -0.96 -9.01
N MET A 126 14.84 -0.28 -8.08
CA MET A 126 15.07 -0.48 -6.64
C MET A 126 14.69 -1.89 -6.21
N MET A 127 13.54 -2.41 -6.64
CA MET A 127 13.11 -3.77 -6.30
C MET A 127 14.09 -4.82 -6.81
N SER A 128 14.59 -4.66 -8.04
CA SER A 128 15.59 -5.56 -8.63
C SER A 128 16.91 -5.56 -7.84
N ASP A 129 17.38 -4.37 -7.43
CA ASP A 129 18.57 -4.24 -6.61
C ASP A 129 18.40 -4.94 -5.24
N MET A 130 17.21 -4.83 -4.63
CA MET A 130 16.90 -5.49 -3.35
C MET A 130 16.85 -7.02 -3.48
N GLU A 131 16.31 -7.54 -4.57
CA GLU A 131 16.28 -8.98 -4.85
C GLU A 131 17.71 -9.55 -5.00
N ALA A 132 18.59 -8.84 -5.70
CA ALA A 132 19.99 -9.25 -5.86
C ALA A 132 20.73 -9.35 -4.51
N VAL A 133 20.44 -8.46 -3.55
CA VAL A 133 21.04 -8.48 -2.21
C VAL A 133 20.55 -9.68 -1.38
N SER A 134 19.29 -10.07 -1.51
CA SER A 134 18.69 -11.17 -0.73
C SER A 134 19.35 -12.52 -1.04
N TYR A 135 19.79 -12.75 -2.27
CA TYR A 135 20.49 -14.00 -2.67
C TYR A 135 21.94 -14.10 -2.20
N THR A 136 22.55 -13.01 -1.78
CA THR A 136 23.94 -12.98 -1.33
C THR A 136 24.13 -13.23 0.18
N HIS A 137 23.03 -13.30 0.94
CA HIS A 137 23.05 -13.51 2.40
C HIS A 137 22.48 -14.86 2.86
N LEU A 138 22.18 -15.78 1.93
CA LEU A 138 21.84 -17.18 2.20
C LEU A 138 23.02 -18.08 1.87
#